data_fc44a7dc34ab8b0b3f2c613c07d54038
#
_entry.id   fc44a7dc34ab8b0b3f2c613c07d54038
#
_cell.length_a   1.000
_cell.length_b   1.000
_cell.length_c   1.000
_cell.angle_alpha   90.00
_cell.angle_beta   90.00
_cell.angle_gamma   90.00
#
_symmetry.space_group_name_H-M   'P 1'
#
loop_
_entity.id
_entity.type
_entity.pdbx_description
1 polymer ?
#
loop_
_entity_poly.entity_id
_entity_poly.type
_entity_poly.pdbx_seq_one_letter_code
_entity_poly.pdbx_strand_id
1 'polypeptide(L)'
;MTDPVIKIDYNELPVIDMDTAKAFYRAAFGWNFIDYGPTYSAFDNAGIDGGLRLEEKTYPTGALIILKADDLDAAERRVTATGTAVFNKQDFPGGRRFHFKDPSDNELAVWSEIGKYG
;
A
#
# COMPACT_ATOMS: atom_id res chain seq x y z
N MET A 1 14.15 25.08 -0.94
CA MET A 1 13.72 23.67 -0.76
C MET A 1 12.42 23.43 -1.46
N THR A 2 12.34 22.37 -2.21
CA THR A 2 11.09 21.95 -2.84
C THR A 2 10.29 21.10 -1.88
N ASP A 3 8.95 21.19 -1.98
CA ASP A 3 8.08 20.29 -1.25
C ASP A 3 8.26 18.85 -1.75
N PRO A 4 8.14 17.85 -0.86
CA PRO A 4 8.18 16.45 -1.31
C PRO A 4 7.01 16.16 -2.25
N VAL A 5 7.26 15.36 -3.28
CA VAL A 5 6.22 14.88 -4.18
C VAL A 5 5.61 13.63 -3.55
N ILE A 6 4.31 13.69 -3.27
CA ILE A 6 3.59 12.60 -2.60
C ILE A 6 2.29 12.37 -3.36
N LYS A 7 2.15 11.21 -3.99
CA LYS A 7 1.00 10.90 -4.85
C LYS A 7 0.51 9.48 -4.62
N ILE A 8 -0.79 9.26 -4.81
CA ILE A 8 -1.36 7.91 -4.80
C ILE A 8 -0.86 7.15 -6.02
N ASP A 9 -0.31 5.94 -5.81
CA ASP A 9 0.17 5.12 -6.92
C ASP A 9 -0.12 3.63 -6.77
N TYR A 10 -0.75 3.22 -5.67
CA TYR A 10 -0.82 1.80 -5.36
C TYR A 10 -2.07 1.50 -4.53
N ASN A 11 -2.65 0.31 -4.72
CA ASN A 11 -3.82 -0.12 -3.96
C ASN A 11 -3.67 -1.57 -3.52
N GLU A 12 -3.90 -1.85 -2.24
CA GLU A 12 -3.89 -3.22 -1.73
C GLU A 12 -5.27 -3.64 -1.26
N LEU A 13 -5.68 -4.84 -1.64
CA LEU A 13 -6.92 -5.46 -1.17
C LEU A 13 -6.56 -6.58 -0.18
N PRO A 14 -7.02 -6.51 1.07
CA PRO A 14 -6.84 -7.62 1.99
C PRO A 14 -7.75 -8.79 1.60
N VAL A 15 -7.20 -10.01 1.61
CA VAL A 15 -7.94 -11.23 1.28
C VAL A 15 -7.67 -12.28 2.34
N ILE A 16 -8.63 -13.15 2.60
CA ILE A 16 -8.49 -14.21 3.60
C ILE A 16 -8.11 -15.55 2.99
N ASP A 17 -8.19 -15.67 1.67
CA ASP A 17 -7.80 -16.86 0.92
C ASP A 17 -7.27 -16.42 -0.44
N MET A 18 -5.96 -16.57 -0.64
CA MET A 18 -5.29 -16.04 -1.82
C MET A 18 -5.78 -16.73 -3.10
N ASP A 19 -5.86 -18.05 -3.12
CA ASP A 19 -6.24 -18.78 -4.32
C ASP A 19 -7.69 -18.51 -4.71
N THR A 20 -8.60 -18.48 -3.74
CA THR A 20 -10.00 -18.14 -3.98
C THR A 20 -10.16 -16.73 -4.51
N ALA A 21 -9.41 -15.77 -3.95
CA ALA A 21 -9.47 -14.38 -4.40
C ALA A 21 -8.96 -14.23 -5.83
N LYS A 22 -7.81 -14.83 -6.15
CA LYS A 22 -7.25 -14.77 -7.51
C LYS A 22 -8.21 -15.40 -8.53
N ALA A 23 -8.78 -16.56 -8.19
CA ALA A 23 -9.74 -17.24 -9.06
C ALA A 23 -10.98 -16.37 -9.33
N PHE A 24 -11.49 -15.71 -8.30
CA PHE A 24 -12.63 -14.82 -8.42
C PHE A 24 -12.33 -13.66 -9.39
N TYR A 25 -11.26 -12.92 -9.15
CA TYR A 25 -10.93 -11.75 -9.97
C TYR A 25 -10.55 -12.13 -11.40
N ARG A 26 -9.92 -13.29 -11.57
CA ARG A 26 -9.60 -13.80 -12.91
C ARG A 26 -10.87 -14.14 -13.67
N ALA A 27 -11.80 -14.84 -13.03
CA ALA A 27 -13.06 -15.22 -13.67
C ALA A 27 -13.98 -14.04 -13.94
N ALA A 28 -14.07 -13.10 -12.98
CA ALA A 28 -14.98 -11.96 -13.08
C ALA A 28 -14.47 -10.88 -14.06
N PHE A 29 -13.18 -10.56 -14.01
CA PHE A 29 -12.62 -9.40 -14.70
C PHE A 29 -11.44 -9.70 -15.61
N GLY A 30 -10.96 -10.93 -15.65
CA GLY A 30 -9.81 -11.31 -16.47
C GLY A 30 -8.48 -10.79 -15.94
N TRP A 31 -8.41 -10.45 -14.64
CA TRP A 31 -7.15 -10.00 -14.07
C TRP A 31 -6.17 -11.15 -13.94
N ASN A 32 -4.91 -10.87 -14.20
CA ASN A 32 -3.79 -11.77 -13.99
C ASN A 32 -2.95 -11.27 -12.82
N PHE A 33 -2.12 -12.16 -12.26
CA PHE A 33 -1.38 -11.88 -11.04
C PHE A 33 0.06 -12.35 -11.17
N ILE A 34 0.94 -11.66 -10.44
CA ILE A 34 2.35 -12.02 -10.27
C ILE A 34 2.55 -12.33 -8.80
N ASP A 35 2.84 -13.60 -8.48
CA ASP A 35 2.98 -14.03 -7.09
C ASP A 35 4.34 -13.65 -6.51
N TYR A 36 4.30 -13.09 -5.31
CA TYR A 36 5.49 -12.77 -4.52
C TYR A 36 5.40 -13.56 -3.20
N GLY A 37 5.48 -14.88 -3.30
CA GLY A 37 5.29 -15.78 -2.18
C GLY A 37 3.81 -16.07 -1.91
N PRO A 38 3.49 -16.82 -0.83
CA PRO A 38 2.11 -17.26 -0.58
C PRO A 38 1.20 -16.18 -0.01
N THR A 39 1.77 -15.05 0.47
CA THR A 39 1.00 -14.04 1.18
C THR A 39 0.77 -12.75 0.39
N TYR A 40 1.33 -12.65 -0.82
CA TYR A 40 1.18 -11.46 -1.65
C TYR A 40 1.17 -11.81 -3.13
N SER A 41 0.22 -11.22 -3.86
CA SER A 41 0.15 -11.37 -5.31
C SER A 41 -0.20 -10.03 -5.95
N ALA A 42 0.71 -9.53 -6.79
CA ALA A 42 0.52 -8.24 -7.44
C ALA A 42 -0.43 -8.35 -8.63
N PHE A 43 -1.15 -7.26 -8.90
CA PHE A 43 -1.93 -7.15 -10.13
C PHE A 43 -1.00 -7.02 -11.34
N ASP A 44 -1.35 -7.71 -12.42
CA ASP A 44 -0.64 -7.56 -13.69
C ASP A 44 -1.39 -6.60 -14.62
N ASN A 45 -2.72 -6.67 -14.65
CA ASN A 45 -3.54 -5.92 -15.61
C ASN A 45 -4.86 -5.42 -15.01
N ALA A 46 -4.87 -4.97 -13.76
CA ALA A 46 -6.09 -4.51 -13.10
C ALA A 46 -6.39 -3.02 -13.33
N GLY A 47 -5.54 -2.32 -14.06
CA GLY A 47 -5.74 -0.90 -14.38
C GLY A 47 -4.86 0.04 -13.57
N ILE A 48 -4.52 -0.33 -12.34
CA ILE A 48 -3.57 0.39 -11.48
C ILE A 48 -2.62 -0.62 -10.85
N ASP A 49 -1.51 -0.12 -10.33
CA ASP A 49 -0.59 -0.95 -9.58
C ASP A 49 -1.18 -1.28 -8.22
N GLY A 50 -0.88 -2.46 -7.74
CA GLY A 50 -1.36 -2.93 -6.45
C GLY A 50 -1.29 -4.44 -6.33
N GLY A 51 -2.01 -4.98 -5.37
CA GLY A 51 -2.02 -6.41 -5.17
C GLY A 51 -3.00 -6.87 -4.12
N LEU A 52 -3.06 -8.20 -3.99
CA LEU A 52 -3.80 -8.89 -2.95
C LEU A 52 -2.85 -9.22 -1.82
N ARG A 53 -3.22 -8.88 -0.59
CA ARG A 53 -2.43 -9.16 0.60
C ARG A 53 -3.21 -10.13 1.50
N LEU A 54 -2.61 -11.28 1.81
CA LEU A 54 -3.25 -12.27 2.66
C LEU A 54 -3.31 -11.79 4.11
N GLU A 55 -4.50 -11.86 4.68
CA GLU A 55 -4.77 -11.50 6.07
C GLU A 55 -5.51 -12.63 6.77
N GLU A 56 -5.39 -12.72 8.09
CA GLU A 56 -6.13 -13.71 8.86
C GLU A 56 -7.63 -13.43 8.85
N LYS A 57 -7.99 -12.15 8.73
CA LYS A 57 -9.38 -11.70 8.65
C LYS A 57 -9.45 -10.42 7.84
N THR A 58 -10.61 -10.14 7.25
CA THR A 58 -10.84 -8.86 6.59
C THR A 58 -11.19 -7.77 7.61
N TYR A 59 -10.86 -6.55 7.26
CA TYR A 59 -11.17 -5.37 8.07
C TYR A 59 -12.28 -4.54 7.39
N PRO A 60 -13.12 -3.86 8.17
CA PRO A 60 -14.18 -3.01 7.59
C PRO A 60 -13.64 -1.89 6.69
N THR A 61 -12.40 -1.47 6.89
CA THR A 61 -11.75 -0.44 6.08
C THR A 61 -11.45 -0.88 4.65
N GLY A 62 -11.40 -2.21 4.39
CA GLY A 62 -11.18 -2.72 3.04
C GLY A 62 -9.82 -2.35 2.48
N ALA A 63 -9.80 -1.72 1.29
CA ALA A 63 -8.58 -1.43 0.55
C ALA A 63 -7.67 -0.45 1.28
N LEU A 64 -6.35 -0.65 1.13
CA LEU A 64 -5.33 0.27 1.62
C LEU A 64 -4.83 1.10 0.44
N ILE A 65 -5.03 2.41 0.50
CA ILE A 65 -4.50 3.35 -0.48
C ILE A 65 -3.07 3.71 -0.09
N ILE A 66 -2.16 3.61 -1.04
CA ILE A 66 -0.73 3.84 -0.80
C ILE A 66 -0.26 4.99 -1.67
N LEU A 67 0.48 5.91 -1.03
CA LEU A 67 1.10 7.05 -1.69
C LEU A 67 2.59 6.76 -1.87
N LYS A 68 3.15 7.25 -2.96
CA LYS A 68 4.60 7.23 -3.18
C LYS A 68 5.16 8.61 -2.91
N ALA A 69 6.22 8.66 -2.11
CA ALA A 69 6.97 9.88 -1.84
C ALA A 69 8.37 9.79 -2.44
N ASP A 70 8.90 10.91 -2.88
CA ASP A 70 10.28 11.01 -3.36
C ASP A 70 11.29 11.24 -2.22
N ASP A 71 10.78 11.48 -1.00
CA ASP A 71 11.56 11.66 0.22
C ASP A 71 10.71 11.21 1.39
N LEU A 72 10.97 10.02 1.89
CA LEU A 72 10.10 9.41 2.92
C LEU A 72 10.17 10.15 4.24
N ASP A 73 11.35 10.59 4.65
CA ASP A 73 11.51 11.33 5.91
C ASP A 73 10.76 12.67 5.86
N ALA A 74 10.80 13.35 4.72
CA ALA A 74 10.03 14.59 4.54
C ALA A 74 8.53 14.33 4.58
N ALA A 75 8.07 13.25 3.99
CA ALA A 75 6.67 12.87 4.03
C ALA A 75 6.22 12.57 5.47
N GLU A 76 7.04 11.84 6.23
CA GLU A 76 6.75 11.57 7.63
C GLU A 76 6.67 12.86 8.45
N ARG A 77 7.61 13.79 8.26
CA ARG A 77 7.57 15.08 8.95
C ARG A 77 6.31 15.88 8.62
N ARG A 78 5.86 15.82 7.37
CA ARG A 78 4.61 16.48 6.95
C ARG A 78 3.39 15.90 7.67
N VAL A 79 3.32 14.59 7.77
CA VAL A 79 2.21 13.92 8.46
C VAL A 79 2.24 14.23 9.96
N THR A 80 3.39 14.09 10.61
CA THR A 80 3.50 14.33 12.05
C THR A 80 3.30 15.79 12.42
N ALA A 81 3.62 16.72 11.52
CA ALA A 81 3.38 18.15 11.73
C ALA A 81 1.90 18.51 11.87
N THR A 82 1.00 17.66 11.37
CA THR A 82 -0.45 17.85 11.54
C THR A 82 -0.96 17.34 12.90
N GLY A 83 -0.09 16.77 13.73
CA GLY A 83 -0.47 16.14 14.99
C GLY A 83 -0.81 14.66 14.84
N THR A 84 -0.63 14.09 13.66
CA THR A 84 -0.96 12.69 13.37
C THR A 84 0.24 11.79 13.65
N ALA A 85 0.02 10.72 14.43
CA ALA A 85 1.05 9.71 14.67
C ALA A 85 1.20 8.80 13.44
N VAL A 86 2.43 8.39 13.16
CA VAL A 86 2.71 7.35 12.16
C VAL A 86 2.93 6.03 12.88
N PHE A 87 2.63 4.92 12.18
CA PHE A 87 2.75 3.59 12.75
C PHE A 87 3.12 2.58 11.67
N ASN A 88 3.39 1.36 12.08
CA ASN A 88 3.67 0.24 11.18
C ASN A 88 4.76 0.56 10.16
N LYS A 89 5.88 1.15 10.65
CA LYS A 89 7.05 1.38 9.82
C LYS A 89 7.70 0.04 9.48
N GLN A 90 7.96 -0.18 8.19
CA GLN A 90 8.54 -1.45 7.77
C GLN A 90 9.32 -1.31 6.49
N ASP A 91 10.37 -2.11 6.39
CA ASP A 91 11.11 -2.30 5.16
C ASP A 91 10.51 -3.48 4.39
N PHE A 92 10.57 -3.40 3.07
CA PHE A 92 10.14 -4.48 2.19
C PHE A 92 11.08 -4.52 0.97
N PRO A 93 11.07 -5.61 0.21
CA PRO A 93 11.86 -5.63 -1.02
C PRO A 93 11.43 -4.50 -1.96
N GLY A 94 12.32 -3.57 -2.21
CA GLY A 94 12.06 -2.40 -3.06
C GLY A 94 11.94 -1.09 -2.32
N GLY A 95 11.73 -1.08 -0.99
CA GLY A 95 11.60 0.19 -0.29
C GLY A 95 11.27 0.11 1.18
N ARG A 96 10.70 1.20 1.65
CA ARG A 96 10.27 1.37 3.04
C ARG A 96 8.94 2.10 3.06
N ARG A 97 8.09 1.80 4.04
CA ARG A 97 6.81 2.48 4.19
C ARG A 97 6.46 2.73 5.66
N PHE A 98 5.55 3.68 5.86
CA PHE A 98 4.87 3.89 7.12
C PHE A 98 3.38 4.07 6.87
N HIS A 99 2.55 3.91 7.90
CA HIS A 99 1.11 4.09 7.85
C HIS A 99 0.69 5.27 8.71
N PHE A 100 -0.47 5.83 8.40
CA PHE A 100 -1.12 6.85 9.20
C PHE A 100 -2.63 6.79 8.98
N LYS A 101 -3.38 7.48 9.82
CA LYS A 101 -4.83 7.64 9.63
C LYS A 101 -5.16 9.11 9.39
N ASP A 102 -6.06 9.35 8.45
CA ASP A 102 -6.55 10.70 8.20
C ASP A 102 -7.58 11.11 9.26
N PRO A 103 -8.09 12.36 9.24
CA PRO A 103 -9.06 12.80 10.24
C PRO A 103 -10.38 12.01 10.27
N SER A 104 -10.72 11.31 9.21
CA SER A 104 -11.91 10.45 9.14
C SER A 104 -11.59 8.98 9.41
N ASP A 105 -10.40 8.71 9.95
CA ASP A 105 -9.95 7.37 10.34
C ASP A 105 -9.68 6.42 9.17
N ASN A 106 -9.52 6.97 7.96
CA ASN A 106 -9.05 6.18 6.84
C ASN A 106 -7.56 5.86 7.02
N GLU A 107 -7.21 4.58 6.91
CA GLU A 107 -5.80 4.19 6.96
C GLU A 107 -5.19 4.27 5.57
N LEU A 108 -4.04 4.95 5.49
CA LEU A 108 -3.23 5.05 4.28
C LEU A 108 -1.79 4.67 4.63
N ALA A 109 -1.00 4.42 3.59
CA ALA A 109 0.43 4.21 3.74
C ALA A 109 1.18 5.14 2.79
N VAL A 110 2.42 5.46 3.15
CA VAL A 110 3.36 6.18 2.29
C VAL A 110 4.60 5.32 2.15
N TRP A 111 5.10 5.18 0.94
CA TRP A 111 6.33 4.44 0.68
C TRP A 111 7.29 5.25 -0.16
N SER A 112 8.55 4.90 -0.07
CA SER A 112 9.58 5.37 -0.98
C SER A 112 10.45 4.19 -1.40
N GLU A 113 10.95 4.25 -2.62
CA GLU A 113 11.90 3.26 -3.09
C GLU A 113 13.24 3.40 -2.38
N ILE A 114 14.05 2.35 -2.42
CA ILE A 114 15.39 2.33 -1.84
C ILE A 114 16.17 3.54 -2.35
N GLY A 115 16.81 4.25 -1.42
CA GLY A 115 17.59 5.45 -1.73
C GLY A 115 16.81 6.75 -1.70
N LYS A 116 15.50 6.71 -1.44
CA LYS A 116 14.63 7.89 -1.39
C LYS A 116 14.03 8.11 -0.01
N TYR A 117 14.77 7.80 1.04
CA TYR A 117 14.24 7.94 2.40
C TYR A 117 14.51 9.32 3.03
N GLY A 118 15.43 10.07 2.45
CA GLY A 118 15.75 11.41 2.99
C GLY A 118 17.20 11.75 2.93
#